data_81db12cad7021cdf504f41a994f02ab3
#
_entry.id   81db12cad7021cdf504f41a994f02ab3
#
_cell.length_a   1.000
_cell.length_b   1.000
_cell.length_c   1.000
_cell.angle_alpha   90.00
_cell.angle_beta   90.00
_cell.angle_gamma   90.00
#
_symmetry.space_group_name_H-M   'P 1'
#
loop_
_entity.id
_entity.type
_entity.pdbx_description
1 polymer ?
#
loop_
_entity_poly.entity_id
_entity_poly.type
_entity_poly.pdbx_seq_one_letter_code
_entity_poly.pdbx_strand_id
1 'polypeptide(L)'
;MIRALVLIAALAGALPLAASPAPAQTASAERTVVAARPIRAKAVIDAADLTVTPGATVGALSQPSEAVGMEARVAIYAGWPVRGADLAPPAVVERNALVTLMFSSGGLSIQTDGRALGRAGVGERVRVMNLDSRATVTGLVTGPNLVEVR
;
A
#
# COMPACT_ATOMS: atom_id res chain seq x y z
N MET A 1 -73.77 54.84 22.63
CA MET A 1 -72.79 54.83 21.59
C MET A 1 -71.44 54.58 22.24
N ILE A 2 -71.02 53.36 22.43
CA ILE A 2 -69.79 52.96 23.14
C ILE A 2 -68.98 52.09 22.19
N ARG A 3 -67.84 52.60 21.75
CA ARG A 3 -66.86 51.85 20.92
C ARG A 3 -65.96 51.08 21.85
N ALA A 4 -66.03 49.77 21.78
CA ALA A 4 -65.11 48.88 22.46
C ALA A 4 -63.83 48.70 21.58
N LEU A 5 -62.67 49.00 22.16
CA LEU A 5 -61.36 48.84 21.58
C LEU A 5 -60.81 47.46 22.02
N VAL A 6 -60.69 46.56 21.10
CA VAL A 6 -60.08 45.23 21.34
C VAL A 6 -58.60 45.31 21.09
N LEU A 7 -57.82 45.14 22.16
CA LEU A 7 -56.36 45.13 22.14
C LEU A 7 -55.89 43.67 21.90
N ILE A 8 -55.34 43.37 20.70
CA ILE A 8 -54.74 42.07 20.38
C ILE A 8 -53.28 42.13 20.79
N ALA A 9 -52.90 41.39 21.84
CA ALA A 9 -51.52 41.17 22.25
C ALA A 9 -50.92 40.05 21.38
N ALA A 10 -49.96 40.41 20.52
CA ALA A 10 -49.17 39.47 19.76
C ALA A 10 -48.09 38.90 20.64
N LEU A 11 -48.18 37.59 20.97
CA LEU A 11 -47.16 36.84 21.70
C LEU A 11 -46.11 36.35 20.71
N ALA A 12 -44.98 37.02 20.62
CA ALA A 12 -43.84 36.58 19.79
C ALA A 12 -43.12 35.43 20.49
N GLY A 13 -43.39 34.20 20.02
CA GLY A 13 -42.63 33.02 20.46
C GLY A 13 -41.26 32.97 19.81
N ALA A 14 -40.20 33.22 20.63
CA ALA A 14 -38.85 33.00 20.22
C ALA A 14 -38.53 31.47 20.23
N LEU A 15 -38.41 30.86 19.05
CA LEU A 15 -37.84 29.51 18.96
C LEU A 15 -36.36 29.56 19.27
N PRO A 16 -35.83 28.69 20.17
CA PRO A 16 -34.41 28.56 20.34
C PRO A 16 -33.83 27.83 19.11
N LEU A 17 -32.92 28.50 18.41
CA LEU A 17 -32.12 27.93 17.36
C LEU A 17 -31.18 26.91 18.00
N ALA A 18 -31.50 25.62 17.90
CA ALA A 18 -30.62 24.53 18.31
C ALA A 18 -29.37 24.55 17.40
N ALA A 19 -28.27 25.05 17.92
CA ALA A 19 -26.98 24.96 17.25
C ALA A 19 -26.58 23.49 17.20
N SER A 20 -26.71 22.86 16.03
CA SER A 20 -26.12 21.54 15.78
C SER A 20 -24.63 21.60 15.97
N PRO A 21 -24.01 20.72 16.80
CA PRO A 21 -22.58 20.65 16.88
C PRO A 21 -22.03 20.21 15.52
N ALA A 22 -21.26 21.07 14.88
CA ALA A 22 -20.52 20.70 13.69
C ALA A 22 -19.65 19.48 14.03
N PRO A 23 -19.59 18.45 13.16
CA PRO A 23 -18.67 17.33 13.38
C PRO A 23 -17.25 17.92 13.45
N ALA A 24 -16.60 17.76 14.58
CA ALA A 24 -15.18 18.05 14.72
C ALA A 24 -14.45 17.19 13.69
N GLN A 25 -14.02 17.80 12.59
CA GLN A 25 -13.08 17.18 11.67
C GLN A 25 -11.82 16.94 12.50
N THR A 26 -11.64 15.68 12.90
CA THR A 26 -10.39 15.21 13.48
C THR A 26 -9.35 15.43 12.39
N ALA A 27 -8.64 16.54 12.45
CA ALA A 27 -7.48 16.75 11.60
C ALA A 27 -6.60 15.53 11.82
N SER A 28 -6.49 14.69 10.80
CA SER A 28 -5.54 13.57 10.81
C SER A 28 -4.18 14.21 11.03
N ALA A 29 -3.69 14.14 12.27
CA ALA A 29 -2.39 14.70 12.62
C ALA A 29 -1.41 14.12 11.60
N GLU A 30 -0.79 14.98 10.81
CA GLU A 30 0.21 14.59 9.83
C GLU A 30 1.26 13.77 10.54
N ARG A 31 1.46 12.55 10.08
CA ARG A 31 2.35 11.56 10.68
C ARG A 31 3.28 11.02 9.62
N THR A 32 4.51 10.77 10.01
CA THR A 32 5.51 10.15 9.15
C THR A 32 5.99 8.85 9.79
N VAL A 33 5.97 7.78 9.04
CA VAL A 33 6.59 6.51 9.43
C VAL A 33 8.10 6.63 9.21
N VAL A 34 8.87 6.38 10.26
CA VAL A 34 10.33 6.36 10.22
C VAL A 34 10.86 5.02 10.68
N ALA A 35 12.04 4.64 10.23
CA ALA A 35 12.71 3.42 10.68
C ALA A 35 13.19 3.58 12.13
N ALA A 36 12.74 2.70 13.02
CA ALA A 36 13.19 2.66 14.42
C ALA A 36 14.62 2.13 14.55
N ARG A 37 15.03 1.27 13.62
CA ARG A 37 16.38 0.69 13.52
C ARG A 37 16.83 0.61 12.06
N PRO A 38 18.11 0.41 11.77
CA PRO A 38 18.57 0.25 10.40
C PRO A 38 17.95 -0.99 9.74
N ILE A 39 17.27 -0.79 8.61
CA ILE A 39 16.68 -1.84 7.79
C ILE A 39 17.59 -2.09 6.59
N ARG A 40 18.04 -3.33 6.39
CA ARG A 40 18.88 -3.68 5.26
C ARG A 40 18.06 -3.79 3.98
N ALA A 41 18.69 -3.52 2.86
CA ALA A 41 18.07 -3.83 1.56
C ALA A 41 17.72 -5.31 1.48
N LYS A 42 16.55 -5.62 0.91
CA LYS A 42 15.96 -6.95 0.79
C LYS A 42 15.48 -7.57 2.12
N ALA A 43 15.44 -6.82 3.19
CA ALA A 43 14.81 -7.28 4.43
C ALA A 43 13.31 -7.04 4.36
N VAL A 44 12.53 -8.00 4.85
CA VAL A 44 11.09 -7.82 5.08
C VAL A 44 10.94 -6.98 6.34
N ILE A 45 10.08 -5.96 6.25
CA ILE A 45 9.87 -4.99 7.31
C ILE A 45 8.86 -5.55 8.31
N ASP A 46 9.24 -5.52 9.58
CA ASP A 46 8.38 -5.86 10.69
C ASP A 46 7.83 -4.59 11.37
N ALA A 47 6.74 -4.72 12.12
CA ALA A 47 6.18 -3.63 12.92
C ALA A 47 7.20 -3.07 13.94
N ALA A 48 8.09 -3.90 14.48
CA ALA A 48 9.15 -3.49 15.40
C ALA A 48 10.25 -2.63 14.73
N ASP A 49 10.34 -2.63 13.40
CA ASP A 49 11.29 -1.83 12.65
C ASP A 49 10.83 -0.38 12.45
N LEU A 50 9.59 -0.09 12.78
CA LEU A 50 8.93 1.15 12.46
C LEU A 50 8.53 1.93 13.71
N THR A 51 8.59 3.25 13.61
CA THR A 51 7.99 4.17 14.58
C THR A 51 7.30 5.31 13.86
N VAL A 52 6.41 6.01 14.53
CA VAL A 52 5.65 7.12 13.96
C VAL A 52 6.10 8.42 14.63
N THR A 53 6.45 9.39 13.80
CA THR A 53 6.85 10.73 14.25
C THR A 53 5.82 11.76 13.78
N PRO A 54 5.48 12.75 14.59
CA PRO A 54 4.64 13.87 14.16
C PRO A 54 5.29 14.64 13.02
N GLY A 55 4.48 15.14 12.09
CA GLY A 55 4.91 15.90 10.92
C GLY A 55 4.77 15.12 9.62
N ALA A 56 4.52 15.85 8.51
CA ALA A 56 4.44 15.28 7.18
C ALA A 56 5.80 15.35 6.49
N THR A 57 6.21 14.25 5.89
CA THR A 57 7.37 14.20 5.00
C THR A 57 6.91 13.76 3.61
N VAL A 58 7.25 14.51 2.60
CA VAL A 58 6.84 14.25 1.21
C VAL A 58 7.30 12.85 0.77
N GLY A 59 6.33 12.04 0.30
CA GLY A 59 6.56 10.69 -0.17
C GLY A 59 6.78 9.63 0.91
N ALA A 60 6.80 10.00 2.19
CA ALA A 60 6.83 9.07 3.29
C ALA A 60 5.44 8.50 3.58
N LEU A 61 5.41 7.28 4.11
CA LEU A 61 4.18 6.64 4.56
C LEU A 61 3.65 7.30 5.83
N SER A 62 2.35 7.33 5.98
CA SER A 62 1.65 7.87 7.16
C SER A 62 1.22 6.77 8.14
N GLN A 63 1.12 5.53 7.67
CA GLN A 63 0.70 4.39 8.48
C GLN A 63 1.74 3.25 8.40
N PRO A 64 2.18 2.70 9.54
CA PRO A 64 3.10 1.56 9.57
C PRO A 64 2.56 0.32 8.85
N SER A 65 1.23 0.11 8.88
CA SER A 65 0.57 -1.01 8.22
C SER A 65 0.83 -1.10 6.72
N GLU A 66 1.15 0.03 6.07
CA GLU A 66 1.48 0.08 4.65
C GLU A 66 2.89 -0.48 4.34
N ALA A 67 3.76 -0.51 5.33
CA ALA A 67 5.14 -0.99 5.19
C ALA A 67 5.35 -2.40 5.75
N VAL A 68 4.55 -2.81 6.75
CA VAL A 68 4.68 -4.12 7.38
C VAL A 68 4.44 -5.23 6.37
N GLY A 69 5.35 -6.19 6.29
CA GLY A 69 5.30 -7.30 5.33
C GLY A 69 5.85 -6.95 3.94
N MET A 70 6.18 -5.68 3.68
CA MET A 70 6.87 -5.27 2.46
C MET A 70 8.38 -5.48 2.59
N GLU A 71 9.05 -5.57 1.48
CA GLU A 71 10.50 -5.70 1.41
C GLU A 71 11.15 -4.35 1.09
N ALA A 72 12.21 -4.01 1.82
CA ALA A 72 13.00 -2.81 1.55
C ALA A 72 13.84 -2.98 0.28
N ARG A 73 13.64 -2.14 -0.73
CA ARG A 73 14.44 -2.10 -1.97
C ARG A 73 15.85 -1.59 -1.73
N VAL A 74 15.99 -0.68 -0.78
CA VAL A 74 17.23 -0.02 -0.39
C VAL A 74 17.43 -0.10 1.11
N ALA A 75 18.65 0.12 1.59
CA ALA A 75 18.89 0.23 3.02
C ALA A 75 18.28 1.52 3.57
N ILE A 76 17.50 1.42 4.66
CA ILE A 76 16.87 2.55 5.34
C ILE A 76 17.53 2.69 6.70
N TYR A 77 18.08 3.86 6.99
CA TYR A 77 18.75 4.13 8.25
C TYR A 77 17.77 4.48 9.36
N ALA A 78 18.17 4.22 10.61
CA ALA A 78 17.36 4.61 11.78
C ALA A 78 17.04 6.10 11.76
N GLY A 79 15.79 6.45 12.08
CA GLY A 79 15.29 7.83 12.06
C GLY A 79 14.94 8.37 10.67
N TRP A 80 15.23 7.62 9.59
CA TRP A 80 14.88 8.04 8.24
C TRP A 80 13.42 7.71 7.89
N PRO A 81 12.75 8.58 7.12
CA PRO A 81 11.37 8.33 6.70
C PRO A 81 11.30 7.15 5.73
N VAL A 82 10.35 6.27 5.96
CA VAL A 82 10.05 5.13 5.07
C VAL A 82 9.14 5.63 3.96
N ARG A 83 9.57 5.48 2.71
CA ARG A 83 8.84 5.91 1.53
C ARG A 83 8.28 4.73 0.77
N GLY A 84 7.09 4.89 0.20
CA GLY A 84 6.48 3.84 -0.64
C GLY A 84 7.36 3.43 -1.82
N ALA A 85 8.16 4.35 -2.39
CA ALA A 85 9.10 4.06 -3.47
C ALA A 85 10.27 3.14 -3.06
N ASP A 86 10.59 3.11 -1.76
CA ASP A 86 11.67 2.30 -1.20
C ASP A 86 11.21 0.87 -0.84
N LEU A 87 9.93 0.57 -1.05
CA LEU A 87 9.29 -0.70 -0.73
C LEU A 87 8.89 -1.47 -1.98
N ALA A 88 8.83 -2.79 -1.84
CA ALA A 88 8.32 -3.70 -2.86
C ALA A 88 7.63 -4.90 -2.19
N PRO A 89 6.77 -5.63 -2.90
CA PRO A 89 6.33 -6.94 -2.44
C PRO A 89 7.53 -7.86 -2.15
N PRO A 90 7.47 -8.68 -1.10
CA PRO A 90 8.55 -9.64 -0.80
C PRO A 90 8.82 -10.52 -2.00
N ALA A 91 10.08 -10.71 -2.34
CA ALA A 91 10.43 -11.57 -3.45
C ALA A 91 10.13 -13.03 -3.13
N VAL A 92 9.40 -13.68 -4.02
CA VAL A 92 9.08 -15.12 -3.98
C VAL A 92 9.85 -15.89 -5.04
N VAL A 93 10.52 -15.17 -5.94
CA VAL A 93 11.43 -15.72 -6.95
C VAL A 93 12.79 -15.07 -6.78
N GLU A 94 13.81 -15.87 -6.52
CA GLU A 94 15.19 -15.40 -6.44
C GLU A 94 15.93 -15.54 -7.79
N ARG A 95 16.98 -14.73 -7.98
CA ARG A 95 17.83 -14.87 -9.15
C ARG A 95 18.49 -16.25 -9.16
N ASN A 96 18.50 -16.90 -10.32
CA ASN A 96 18.95 -18.27 -10.58
C ASN A 96 18.05 -19.36 -9.96
N ALA A 97 16.91 -19.03 -9.35
CA ALA A 97 15.95 -20.02 -8.90
C ALA A 97 15.36 -20.77 -10.09
N LEU A 98 15.07 -22.05 -9.88
CA LEU A 98 14.25 -22.84 -10.79
C LEU A 98 12.80 -22.41 -10.60
N VAL A 99 12.12 -22.14 -11.71
CA VAL A 99 10.73 -21.71 -11.74
C VAL A 99 9.97 -22.49 -12.80
N THR A 100 8.70 -22.67 -12.56
CA THR A 100 7.79 -23.23 -13.55
C THR A 100 7.21 -22.12 -14.40
N LEU A 101 7.42 -22.19 -15.71
CA LEU A 101 6.80 -21.31 -16.70
C LEU A 101 5.46 -21.90 -17.11
N MET A 102 4.40 -21.11 -16.99
CA MET A 102 3.07 -21.45 -17.47
C MET A 102 2.69 -20.51 -18.61
N PHE A 103 2.32 -21.09 -19.75
CA PHE A 103 1.72 -20.39 -20.86
C PHE A 103 0.30 -20.88 -21.06
N SER A 104 -0.68 -19.97 -21.12
CA SER A 104 -2.08 -20.32 -21.35
C SER A 104 -2.66 -19.42 -22.44
N SER A 105 -3.19 -20.03 -23.51
CA SER A 105 -3.81 -19.30 -24.61
C SER A 105 -4.83 -20.19 -25.33
N GLY A 106 -6.07 -19.70 -25.53
CA GLY A 106 -7.09 -20.38 -26.37
C GLY A 106 -7.43 -21.81 -25.96
N GLY A 107 -7.34 -22.15 -24.65
CA GLY A 107 -7.56 -23.51 -24.15
C GLY A 107 -6.30 -24.42 -24.18
N LEU A 108 -5.19 -23.94 -24.74
CA LEU A 108 -3.89 -24.58 -24.63
C LEU A 108 -3.18 -24.14 -23.36
N SER A 109 -2.69 -25.08 -22.56
CA SER A 109 -1.83 -24.83 -21.41
C SER A 109 -0.51 -25.59 -21.60
N ILE A 110 0.60 -24.87 -21.55
CA ILE A 110 1.95 -25.42 -21.64
C ILE A 110 2.67 -25.10 -20.34
N GLN A 111 3.36 -26.09 -19.80
CA GLN A 111 4.19 -25.96 -18.63
C GLN A 111 5.61 -26.44 -18.96
N THR A 112 6.61 -25.67 -18.55
CA THR A 112 8.01 -26.01 -18.74
C THR A 112 8.88 -25.41 -17.65
N ASP A 113 10.07 -25.94 -17.45
CA ASP A 113 11.00 -25.44 -16.45
C ASP A 113 11.84 -24.29 -16.99
N GLY A 114 12.07 -23.32 -16.13
CA GLY A 114 12.87 -22.15 -16.42
C GLY A 114 13.82 -21.79 -15.28
N ARG A 115 14.77 -20.92 -15.60
CA ARG A 115 15.67 -20.33 -14.62
C ARG A 115 15.46 -18.82 -14.57
N ALA A 116 15.11 -18.30 -13.40
CA ALA A 116 14.90 -16.87 -13.22
C ALA A 116 16.22 -16.09 -13.38
N LEU A 117 16.23 -15.07 -14.23
CA LEU A 117 17.38 -14.19 -14.46
C LEU A 117 17.37 -12.96 -13.55
N GLY A 118 16.29 -12.77 -12.80
CA GLY A 118 16.10 -11.68 -11.85
C GLY A 118 15.42 -12.16 -10.58
N ARG A 119 15.21 -11.22 -9.66
CA ARG A 119 14.46 -11.38 -8.42
C ARG A 119 13.12 -10.66 -8.59
N ALA A 120 12.02 -11.23 -8.09
CA ALA A 120 10.70 -10.62 -8.19
C ALA A 120 9.74 -11.14 -7.12
N GLY A 121 8.83 -10.27 -6.67
CA GLY A 121 7.68 -10.58 -5.84
C GLY A 121 6.46 -11.00 -6.66
N VAL A 122 5.40 -11.42 -5.96
CA VAL A 122 4.11 -11.71 -6.61
C VAL A 122 3.57 -10.44 -7.29
N GLY A 123 3.09 -10.57 -8.53
CA GLY A 123 2.60 -9.45 -9.33
C GLY A 123 3.69 -8.66 -10.07
N GLU A 124 4.97 -8.99 -9.87
CA GLU A 124 6.07 -8.37 -10.61
C GLU A 124 6.45 -9.19 -11.85
N ARG A 125 7.05 -8.52 -12.83
CA ARG A 125 7.57 -9.18 -14.03
C ARG A 125 9.02 -9.60 -13.83
N VAL A 126 9.33 -10.82 -14.26
CA VAL A 126 10.68 -11.38 -14.20
C VAL A 126 11.07 -11.98 -15.55
N ARG A 127 12.34 -11.82 -15.90
CA ARG A 127 12.91 -12.53 -17.05
C ARG A 127 13.32 -13.92 -16.64
N VAL A 128 12.93 -14.92 -17.43
CA VAL A 128 13.21 -16.32 -17.19
C VAL A 128 13.79 -16.95 -18.45
N MET A 129 14.82 -17.70 -18.31
CA MET A 129 15.38 -18.52 -19.38
C MET A 129 14.73 -19.90 -19.31
N ASN A 130 14.05 -20.31 -20.37
CA ASN A 130 13.56 -21.67 -20.52
C ASN A 130 14.75 -22.64 -20.61
N LEU A 131 14.73 -23.71 -19.85
CA LEU A 131 15.86 -24.64 -19.77
C LEU A 131 16.01 -25.50 -21.02
N ASP A 132 14.92 -25.82 -21.71
CA ASP A 132 14.93 -26.65 -22.90
C ASP A 132 15.39 -25.88 -24.13
N SER A 133 14.72 -24.77 -24.41
CA SER A 133 14.97 -23.98 -25.62
C SER A 133 16.06 -22.91 -25.46
N ARG A 134 16.53 -22.63 -24.24
CA ARG A 134 17.45 -21.54 -23.89
C ARG A 134 16.91 -20.16 -24.22
N ALA A 135 15.67 -20.04 -24.67
CA ALA A 135 15.03 -18.78 -24.95
C ALA A 135 14.74 -18.02 -23.66
N THR A 136 14.90 -16.69 -23.71
CA THR A 136 14.55 -15.82 -22.57
C THR A 136 13.17 -15.22 -22.81
N VAL A 137 12.27 -15.43 -21.87
CA VAL A 137 10.91 -14.88 -21.86
C VAL A 137 10.72 -13.97 -20.64
N THR A 138 9.76 -13.06 -20.73
CA THR A 138 9.34 -12.24 -19.58
C THR A 138 7.95 -12.69 -19.18
N GLY A 139 7.79 -13.06 -17.94
CA GLY A 139 6.51 -13.47 -17.37
C GLY A 139 6.16 -12.71 -16.10
N LEU A 140 4.92 -12.86 -15.67
CA LEU A 140 4.37 -12.34 -14.44
C LEU A 140 4.51 -13.40 -13.34
N VAL A 141 5.04 -13.03 -12.18
CA VAL A 141 5.11 -13.92 -11.02
C VAL A 141 3.72 -14.02 -10.39
N THR A 142 3.14 -15.21 -10.40
CA THR A 142 1.81 -15.47 -9.84
C THR A 142 1.86 -16.19 -8.50
N GLY A 143 3.00 -16.77 -8.16
CA GLY A 143 3.20 -17.47 -6.89
C GLY A 143 4.66 -17.87 -6.66
N PRO A 144 4.95 -18.59 -5.58
CA PRO A 144 6.29 -19.08 -5.31
C PRO A 144 6.79 -19.96 -6.46
N ASN A 145 7.88 -19.54 -7.09
CA ASN A 145 8.49 -20.21 -8.24
C ASN A 145 7.56 -20.44 -9.44
N LEU A 146 6.46 -19.70 -9.53
CA LEU A 146 5.48 -19.81 -10.62
C LEU A 146 5.45 -18.52 -11.44
N VAL A 147 5.64 -18.63 -12.75
CA VAL A 147 5.71 -17.49 -13.66
C VAL A 147 4.80 -17.75 -14.86
N GLU A 148 3.81 -16.87 -15.03
CA GLU A 148 2.88 -16.90 -16.15
C GLU A 148 3.42 -16.06 -17.32
N VAL A 149 3.46 -16.65 -18.50
CA VAL A 149 3.84 -16.01 -19.75
C VAL A 149 2.59 -15.84 -20.62
N ARG A 150 2.40 -14.69 -21.20
CA ARG A 150 1.30 -14.38 -22.13
C ARG A 150 1.82 -13.94 -23.48
#